data_e1843166474b70019178b5e919e395c5
#
_entry.id   e1843166474b70019178b5e919e395c5
#
_cell.length_a   1.000
_cell.length_b   1.000
_cell.length_c   1.000
_cell.angle_alpha   90.00
_cell.angle_beta   90.00
_cell.angle_gamma   90.00
#
_symmetry.space_group_name_H-M   'P 1'
#
loop_
_entity.id
_entity.type
_entity.pdbx_description
1 polymer ?
#
loop_
_entity_poly.entity_id
_entity_poly.type
_entity_poly.pdbx_seq_one_letter_code
_entity_poly.pdbx_strand_id
1 'polypeptide(L)'
;MKPELPIFGNTAMTCSADLARHDSDDRPHDECGVFGVWAPGEEVARLTYFGIYALQHRGQESAGIAASDGSKILVYKDMGLVSQVFKDRDLASLQGHLALGHVRYSTAGMSSWQNAQPTLGPTAFGTLAMAHNGNLVNTRGLLEELLPAEGKPAGKPAAGDPAGNTTADTATARAGLVNAPDKPATRPFASRKLEESGAQTVADVKEQKAHGLQDSSSDTMLLMKLIDSVSTHAVSIGGEPPLLSVMREILPKLDGAYSLAFIDETTLYAARDPQGIRPLVLGRLPNGWVVASETAALDIVGATFVREIAPGELIAINENGVHSEVFAPARPAGCVFEYVYLARPDTTIARRSIAAARRSMGAALAREHPVEADLVMATPDSGTPAAIGYAEESGIPFGQGLVKNAYVGRTFIQPTQAMRQMGIRLKLNPLRSVIEGKRLIVVDDSIVRGNTQRAVIQMLRAAGAAEVHVRISSPPVMWPCYYGIDFATRAELIATGMDIPEICRSIGADTLGYLSYESMVEATGQPENELCTACFSGRYPTRLADLETAGALPPGLTYCGGKE
;
A
#
# COMPACT_ATOMS: atom_id res chain seq x y z
N MET A 1 5.84 56.54 -25.61
CA MET A 1 7.10 55.81 -25.41
C MET A 1 6.83 54.60 -24.53
N LYS A 2 6.77 53.43 -25.14
CA LYS A 2 6.72 52.13 -24.45
C LYS A 2 8.14 51.58 -24.48
N PRO A 3 8.66 50.98 -23.41
CA PRO A 3 9.91 50.24 -23.49
C PRO A 3 9.66 48.79 -23.94
N GLU A 4 10.40 48.37 -24.92
CA GLU A 4 10.47 47.01 -25.45
C GLU A 4 11.22 46.09 -24.49
N LEU A 5 10.71 44.86 -24.34
CA LEU A 5 11.34 43.74 -23.62
C LEU A 5 12.25 42.95 -24.58
N PRO A 6 13.42 42.49 -24.16
CA PRO A 6 14.31 41.70 -25.00
C PRO A 6 13.85 40.23 -25.12
N ILE A 7 13.91 39.76 -26.36
CA ILE A 7 13.70 38.35 -26.76
C ILE A 7 14.94 37.56 -26.37
N PHE A 8 14.82 36.57 -25.50
CA PHE A 8 15.85 35.54 -25.27
C PHE A 8 15.49 34.24 -25.99
N GLY A 9 16.48 33.75 -26.69
CA GLY A 9 16.43 32.67 -27.66
C GLY A 9 16.09 31.29 -27.08
N ASN A 10 15.47 30.51 -27.95
CA ASN A 10 15.17 29.08 -27.82
C ASN A 10 16.47 28.27 -27.68
N THR A 11 16.66 27.64 -26.52
CA THR A 11 17.50 26.45 -26.39
C THR A 11 16.61 25.33 -25.91
N ALA A 12 16.32 24.39 -26.79
CA ALA A 12 15.59 23.18 -26.50
C ALA A 12 16.44 22.30 -25.55
N MET A 13 16.07 22.28 -24.27
CA MET A 13 16.47 21.22 -23.35
C MET A 13 15.39 20.16 -23.38
N THR A 14 15.72 19.01 -23.92
CA THR A 14 14.97 17.75 -23.74
C THR A 14 15.03 17.39 -22.28
N CYS A 15 14.00 17.72 -21.51
CA CYS A 15 13.81 17.26 -20.16
C CYS A 15 12.99 15.96 -20.24
N SER A 16 13.61 14.89 -19.80
CA SER A 16 12.99 13.57 -19.66
C SER A 16 11.73 13.66 -18.77
N ALA A 17 10.70 12.92 -19.16
CA ALA A 17 9.34 12.93 -18.61
C ALA A 17 9.20 12.24 -17.22
N ASP A 18 10.25 12.16 -16.41
CA ASP A 18 10.28 11.39 -15.14
C ASP A 18 10.14 12.24 -13.87
N LEU A 19 9.81 13.54 -13.97
CA LEU A 19 9.75 14.44 -12.79
C LEU A 19 8.34 14.81 -12.30
N ALA A 20 7.31 14.07 -12.63
CA ALA A 20 5.92 14.41 -12.30
C ALA A 20 5.22 13.41 -11.35
N ARG A 21 5.88 12.94 -10.29
CA ARG A 21 5.24 12.15 -9.22
C ARG A 21 5.67 12.63 -7.85
N HIS A 22 5.29 13.84 -7.47
CA HIS A 22 5.32 14.24 -6.07
C HIS A 22 3.90 14.28 -5.54
N ASP A 23 3.52 13.21 -4.83
CA ASP A 23 2.32 13.17 -4.02
C ASP A 23 2.43 14.27 -2.95
N SER A 24 1.37 15.06 -2.82
CA SER A 24 1.36 16.28 -2.01
C SER A 24 0.96 16.05 -0.56
N ASP A 25 0.59 14.84 -0.19
CA ASP A 25 0.31 14.44 1.18
C ASP A 25 1.61 13.96 1.84
N ASP A 26 2.00 14.62 2.91
CA ASP A 26 3.25 14.44 3.63
C ASP A 26 3.17 13.34 4.68
N ARG A 27 2.00 12.70 4.80
CA ARG A 27 1.80 11.56 5.69
C ARG A 27 2.29 10.29 5.04
N PRO A 28 2.67 9.29 5.85
CA PRO A 28 2.87 7.95 5.34
C PRO A 28 1.63 7.54 4.53
N HIS A 29 1.85 7.08 3.31
CA HIS A 29 0.74 6.66 2.48
C HIS A 29 0.35 5.23 2.85
N ASP A 30 -0.96 4.99 2.77
CA ASP A 30 -1.62 3.78 3.23
C ASP A 30 -1.15 2.56 2.45
N GLU A 31 -1.43 1.40 2.99
CA GLU A 31 -1.20 0.09 2.41
C GLU A 31 -2.50 -0.51 1.93
N CYS A 32 -2.37 -1.53 1.07
CA CYS A 32 -3.51 -2.31 0.62
C CYS A 32 -4.26 -2.99 1.78
N GLY A 33 -5.55 -3.26 1.58
CA GLY A 33 -6.37 -4.07 2.47
C GLY A 33 -6.98 -5.25 1.73
N VAL A 34 -6.88 -6.46 2.31
CA VAL A 34 -7.46 -7.69 1.78
C VAL A 34 -8.58 -8.19 2.68
N PHE A 35 -9.61 -8.75 2.07
CA PHE A 35 -10.74 -9.39 2.75
C PHE A 35 -11.22 -10.58 1.93
N GLY A 36 -11.32 -11.75 2.53
CA GLY A 36 -11.88 -12.96 1.90
C GLY A 36 -12.95 -13.56 2.78
N VAL A 37 -14.01 -14.10 2.19
CA VAL A 37 -15.10 -14.78 2.90
C VAL A 37 -15.53 -16.05 2.17
N TRP A 38 -15.66 -17.14 2.90
CA TRP A 38 -16.29 -18.38 2.51
C TRP A 38 -17.49 -18.61 3.42
N ALA A 39 -18.73 -18.47 2.90
CA ALA A 39 -19.96 -18.50 3.69
C ALA A 39 -21.15 -18.93 2.83
N PRO A 40 -21.39 -20.23 2.66
CA PRO A 40 -22.55 -20.72 1.92
C PRO A 40 -23.88 -20.23 2.51
N GLY A 41 -24.74 -19.71 1.64
CA GLY A 41 -26.06 -19.19 2.01
C GLY A 41 -26.08 -17.72 2.43
N GLU A 42 -24.91 -17.06 2.53
CA GLU A 42 -24.80 -15.63 2.83
C GLU A 42 -24.62 -14.79 1.55
N GLU A 43 -24.93 -13.50 1.62
CA GLU A 43 -24.62 -12.53 0.56
C GLU A 43 -23.12 -12.14 0.60
N VAL A 44 -22.24 -13.06 0.16
CA VAL A 44 -20.78 -12.91 0.30
C VAL A 44 -20.22 -11.65 -0.34
N ALA A 45 -20.78 -11.18 -1.45
CA ALA A 45 -20.36 -9.90 -2.07
C ALA A 45 -20.66 -8.70 -1.18
N ARG A 46 -21.80 -8.70 -0.47
CA ARG A 46 -22.18 -7.65 0.47
C ARG A 46 -21.33 -7.69 1.74
N LEU A 47 -21.05 -8.88 2.27
CA LEU A 47 -20.12 -9.05 3.38
C LEU A 47 -18.72 -8.52 2.99
N THR A 48 -18.26 -8.87 1.77
CA THR A 48 -16.99 -8.39 1.25
C THR A 48 -16.96 -6.86 1.08
N TYR A 49 -18.05 -6.27 0.58
CA TYR A 49 -18.19 -4.82 0.49
C TYR A 49 -18.00 -4.15 1.85
N PHE A 50 -18.66 -4.62 2.91
CA PHE A 50 -18.51 -4.07 4.26
C PHE A 50 -17.11 -4.32 4.82
N GLY A 51 -16.54 -5.50 4.58
CA GLY A 51 -15.18 -5.83 5.00
C GLY A 51 -14.13 -4.90 4.39
N ILE A 52 -14.16 -4.68 3.07
CA ILE A 52 -13.22 -3.74 2.42
C ILE A 52 -13.56 -2.28 2.71
N TYR A 53 -14.82 -1.94 3.01
CA TYR A 53 -15.19 -0.60 3.48
C TYR A 53 -14.57 -0.30 4.84
N ALA A 54 -14.55 -1.28 5.77
CA ALA A 54 -13.84 -1.17 7.03
C ALA A 54 -12.32 -0.94 6.85
N LEU A 55 -11.76 -1.47 5.77
CA LEU A 55 -10.35 -1.34 5.39
C LEU A 55 -10.04 -0.14 4.48
N GLN A 56 -11.01 0.76 4.23
CA GLN A 56 -10.86 1.88 3.28
C GLN A 56 -9.71 2.83 3.65
N HIS A 57 -9.34 2.92 4.93
CA HIS A 57 -8.20 3.70 5.39
C HIS A 57 -6.87 3.17 4.82
N ARG A 58 -6.77 1.88 4.48
CA ARG A 58 -5.59 1.25 3.88
C ARG A 58 -5.43 1.55 2.40
N GLY A 59 -6.53 1.71 1.65
CA GLY A 59 -6.47 1.95 0.21
C GLY A 59 -7.62 2.82 -0.28
N GLN A 60 -7.30 3.90 -1.01
CA GLN A 60 -8.29 4.87 -1.50
C GLN A 60 -8.23 5.08 -3.00
N GLU A 61 -7.39 4.33 -3.71
CA GLU A 61 -7.14 4.49 -5.13
C GLU A 61 -8.05 3.64 -5.99
N SER A 62 -8.21 2.38 -5.63
CA SER A 62 -9.13 1.47 -6.31
C SER A 62 -9.72 0.45 -5.33
N ALA A 63 -10.87 -0.12 -5.70
CA ALA A 63 -11.53 -1.18 -4.96
C ALA A 63 -12.02 -2.26 -5.92
N GLY A 64 -12.04 -3.53 -5.48
CA GLY A 64 -12.52 -4.63 -6.27
C GLY A 64 -13.05 -5.77 -5.43
N ILE A 65 -14.00 -6.52 -6.00
CA ILE A 65 -14.58 -7.74 -5.44
C ILE A 65 -14.60 -8.82 -6.51
N ALA A 66 -14.08 -10.00 -6.17
CA ALA A 66 -14.29 -11.24 -6.92
C ALA A 66 -15.25 -12.13 -6.14
N ALA A 67 -16.20 -12.79 -6.81
CA ALA A 67 -17.11 -13.75 -6.19
C ALA A 67 -17.21 -15.03 -7.03
N SER A 68 -17.32 -16.19 -6.36
CA SER A 68 -17.48 -17.49 -6.99
C SER A 68 -18.78 -18.16 -6.58
N ASP A 69 -19.49 -18.71 -7.58
CA ASP A 69 -20.67 -19.53 -7.38
C ASP A 69 -20.36 -21.05 -7.35
N GLY A 70 -19.08 -21.42 -7.35
CA GLY A 70 -18.59 -22.81 -7.40
C GLY A 70 -18.30 -23.31 -8.81
N SER A 71 -18.65 -22.55 -9.84
CA SER A 71 -18.42 -22.92 -11.24
C SER A 71 -17.63 -21.88 -12.01
N LYS A 72 -17.69 -20.63 -11.60
CA LYS A 72 -17.02 -19.49 -12.23
C LYS A 72 -16.75 -18.40 -11.21
N ILE A 73 -15.74 -17.58 -11.49
CA ILE A 73 -15.42 -16.37 -10.75
C ILE A 73 -15.80 -15.16 -11.57
N LEU A 74 -16.57 -14.24 -10.96
CA LEU A 74 -16.88 -12.93 -11.51
C LEU A 74 -16.10 -11.86 -10.72
N VAL A 75 -15.53 -10.89 -11.42
CA VAL A 75 -14.80 -9.78 -10.81
C VAL A 75 -15.39 -8.45 -11.23
N TYR A 76 -15.65 -7.58 -10.26
CA TYR A 76 -15.98 -6.19 -10.49
C TYR A 76 -14.98 -5.31 -9.72
N LYS A 77 -14.29 -4.40 -10.41
CA LYS A 77 -13.29 -3.50 -9.85
C LYS A 77 -13.21 -2.20 -10.62
N ASP A 78 -12.90 -1.11 -9.92
CA ASP A 78 -12.70 0.19 -10.57
C ASP A 78 -11.82 1.10 -9.70
N MET A 79 -11.44 2.24 -10.28
CA MET A 79 -10.72 3.30 -9.57
C MET A 79 -11.69 4.09 -8.70
N GLY A 80 -11.31 4.36 -7.45
CA GLY A 80 -12.10 5.12 -6.50
C GLY A 80 -12.32 4.42 -5.16
N LEU A 81 -13.07 5.08 -4.28
CA LEU A 81 -13.45 4.55 -2.97
C LEU A 81 -14.48 3.43 -3.10
N VAL A 82 -14.52 2.53 -2.15
CA VAL A 82 -15.48 1.40 -2.11
C VAL A 82 -16.92 1.86 -2.35
N SER A 83 -17.35 2.95 -1.70
CA SER A 83 -18.70 3.53 -1.86
C SER A 83 -18.95 4.18 -3.22
N GLN A 84 -17.91 4.53 -3.96
CA GLN A 84 -18.01 5.10 -5.30
C GLN A 84 -18.03 4.02 -6.38
N VAL A 85 -17.22 2.97 -6.16
CA VAL A 85 -17.05 1.86 -7.10
C VAL A 85 -18.30 0.97 -7.13
N PHE A 86 -18.85 0.59 -5.98
CA PHE A 86 -19.93 -0.38 -5.90
C PHE A 86 -21.29 0.27 -5.64
N LYS A 87 -22.28 -0.18 -6.41
CA LYS A 87 -23.72 0.10 -6.20
C LYS A 87 -24.44 -1.20 -5.89
N ASP A 88 -25.63 -1.12 -5.32
CA ASP A 88 -26.43 -2.32 -4.97
C ASP A 88 -26.62 -3.29 -6.14
N ARG A 89 -26.80 -2.78 -7.36
CA ARG A 89 -26.95 -3.61 -8.56
C ARG A 89 -25.67 -4.40 -8.90
N ASP A 90 -24.51 -3.81 -8.65
CA ASP A 90 -23.20 -4.40 -8.96
C ASP A 90 -22.93 -5.54 -7.96
N LEU A 91 -23.22 -5.30 -6.68
CA LEU A 91 -23.14 -6.33 -5.63
C LEU A 91 -24.14 -7.49 -5.88
N ALA A 92 -25.38 -7.18 -6.32
CA ALA A 92 -26.38 -8.19 -6.63
C ALA A 92 -25.98 -9.10 -7.81
N SER A 93 -25.09 -8.65 -8.70
CA SER A 93 -24.57 -9.46 -9.80
C SER A 93 -23.48 -10.44 -9.37
N LEU A 94 -22.80 -10.18 -8.25
CA LEU A 94 -21.69 -10.99 -7.70
C LEU A 94 -22.23 -12.05 -6.73
N GLN A 95 -22.99 -13.00 -7.27
CA GLN A 95 -23.56 -14.10 -6.48
C GLN A 95 -22.55 -15.20 -6.24
N GLY A 96 -22.71 -15.92 -5.12
CA GLY A 96 -21.88 -17.06 -4.79
C GLY A 96 -21.85 -17.38 -3.31
N HIS A 97 -20.94 -18.27 -2.93
CA HIS A 97 -20.70 -18.68 -1.54
C HIS A 97 -19.29 -18.29 -1.06
N LEU A 98 -18.50 -17.69 -1.93
CA LEU A 98 -17.10 -17.36 -1.76
C LEU A 98 -16.81 -16.00 -2.41
N ALA A 99 -16.14 -15.09 -1.70
CA ALA A 99 -15.73 -13.82 -2.29
C ALA A 99 -14.40 -13.31 -1.72
N LEU A 100 -13.71 -12.50 -2.54
CA LEU A 100 -12.45 -11.88 -2.25
C LEU A 100 -12.54 -10.39 -2.57
N GLY A 101 -12.13 -9.53 -1.65
CA GLY A 101 -12.13 -8.08 -1.81
C GLY A 101 -10.76 -7.47 -1.58
N HIS A 102 -10.55 -6.33 -2.21
CA HIS A 102 -9.32 -5.56 -2.10
C HIS A 102 -9.58 -4.05 -2.16
N VAL A 103 -8.85 -3.30 -1.36
CA VAL A 103 -8.67 -1.85 -1.48
C VAL A 103 -7.19 -1.57 -1.71
N ARG A 104 -6.89 -0.78 -2.74
CA ARG A 104 -5.52 -0.54 -3.19
C ARG A 104 -5.05 0.87 -2.86
N TYR A 105 -3.78 0.91 -2.45
CA TYR A 105 -2.91 2.06 -2.58
C TYR A 105 -1.69 1.66 -3.42
N SER A 106 -1.28 2.47 -4.41
CA SER A 106 -0.13 2.11 -5.25
C SER A 106 1.19 2.41 -4.57
N THR A 107 1.85 1.37 -4.10
CA THR A 107 3.24 1.41 -3.61
C THR A 107 4.23 1.06 -4.71
N ALA A 108 3.85 0.16 -5.61
CA ALA A 108 4.58 -0.22 -6.81
C ALA A 108 3.65 -0.23 -8.03
N GLY A 109 4.14 0.23 -9.17
CA GLY A 109 3.39 0.31 -10.42
C GLY A 109 2.49 1.55 -10.54
N MET A 110 2.01 1.80 -11.77
CA MET A 110 1.16 2.96 -12.06
C MET A 110 -0.22 2.82 -11.44
N SER A 111 -0.79 3.95 -10.97
CA SER A 111 -2.20 4.07 -10.66
C SER A 111 -3.03 3.89 -11.92
N SER A 112 -3.46 2.67 -12.16
CA SER A 112 -4.23 2.31 -13.35
C SER A 112 -5.23 1.21 -13.02
N TRP A 113 -6.32 1.15 -13.79
CA TRP A 113 -7.35 0.12 -13.65
C TRP A 113 -6.77 -1.31 -13.77
N GLN A 114 -5.76 -1.50 -14.61
CA GLN A 114 -5.10 -2.80 -14.81
C GLN A 114 -4.47 -3.33 -13.52
N ASN A 115 -3.97 -2.43 -12.69
CA ASN A 115 -3.35 -2.74 -11.40
C ASN A 115 -4.35 -2.83 -10.24
N ALA A 116 -5.64 -2.49 -10.46
CA ALA A 116 -6.69 -2.72 -9.47
C ALA A 116 -6.86 -4.22 -9.21
N GLN A 117 -7.05 -4.59 -7.95
CA GLN A 117 -7.22 -5.98 -7.51
C GLN A 117 -8.66 -6.20 -7.02
N PRO A 118 -9.15 -7.48 -6.98
CA PRO A 118 -8.44 -8.72 -7.28
C PRO A 118 -8.03 -8.86 -8.73
N THR A 119 -6.89 -9.52 -8.94
CA THR A 119 -6.39 -9.88 -10.27
C THR A 119 -6.91 -11.26 -10.63
N LEU A 120 -7.49 -11.40 -11.84
CA LEU A 120 -8.02 -12.65 -12.34
C LEU A 120 -7.06 -13.27 -13.36
N GLY A 121 -6.85 -14.58 -13.28
CA GLY A 121 -6.03 -15.30 -14.24
C GLY A 121 -6.36 -16.79 -14.31
N PRO A 122 -5.99 -17.46 -15.40
CA PRO A 122 -6.15 -18.90 -15.52
C PRO A 122 -5.06 -19.65 -14.76
N THR A 123 -5.39 -20.89 -14.39
CA THR A 123 -4.44 -21.91 -13.95
C THR A 123 -4.75 -23.22 -14.67
N ALA A 124 -3.91 -24.22 -14.55
CA ALA A 124 -4.21 -25.56 -15.11
C ALA A 124 -5.45 -26.20 -14.43
N PHE A 125 -5.85 -25.72 -13.26
CA PHE A 125 -6.96 -26.30 -12.48
C PHE A 125 -8.26 -25.48 -12.57
N GLY A 126 -8.27 -24.34 -13.23
CA GLY A 126 -9.42 -23.45 -13.32
C GLY A 126 -9.03 -21.97 -13.30
N THR A 127 -9.87 -21.15 -12.71
CA THR A 127 -9.65 -19.70 -12.61
C THR A 127 -9.16 -19.35 -11.20
N LEU A 128 -8.27 -18.40 -11.12
CA LEU A 128 -7.76 -17.84 -9.87
C LEU A 128 -8.04 -16.34 -9.80
N ALA A 129 -8.58 -15.88 -8.68
CA ALA A 129 -8.57 -14.45 -8.33
C ALA A 129 -7.67 -14.22 -7.10
N MET A 130 -6.81 -13.20 -7.15
CA MET A 130 -5.82 -12.93 -6.12
C MET A 130 -5.81 -11.47 -5.69
N ALA A 131 -5.63 -11.26 -4.38
CA ALA A 131 -5.40 -9.98 -3.72
C ALA A 131 -4.14 -10.04 -2.86
N HIS A 132 -3.34 -8.97 -2.89
CA HIS A 132 -2.05 -8.87 -2.22
C HIS A 132 -1.95 -7.58 -1.42
N ASN A 133 -1.55 -7.69 -0.16
CA ASN A 133 -1.11 -6.59 0.68
C ASN A 133 0.37 -6.80 1.03
N GLY A 134 1.23 -5.92 0.57
CA GLY A 134 2.67 -5.96 0.77
C GLY A 134 3.47 -5.60 -0.48
N ASN A 135 4.74 -6.00 -0.50
CA ASN A 135 5.65 -5.79 -1.62
C ASN A 135 6.75 -6.85 -1.63
N LEU A 136 7.01 -7.46 -2.78
CA LEU A 136 8.10 -8.41 -2.99
C LEU A 136 9.40 -7.66 -3.28
N VAL A 137 10.53 -8.21 -2.82
CA VAL A 137 11.86 -7.59 -2.96
C VAL A 137 12.84 -8.42 -3.81
N ASN A 138 12.34 -9.50 -4.42
CA ASN A 138 13.09 -10.40 -5.32
C ASN A 138 12.38 -10.64 -6.66
N THR A 139 11.58 -9.69 -7.12
CA THR A 139 10.73 -9.81 -8.32
C THR A 139 11.54 -10.06 -9.58
N ARG A 140 12.75 -9.51 -9.67
CA ARG A 140 13.65 -9.68 -10.82
C ARG A 140 14.13 -11.12 -10.97
N GLY A 141 14.57 -11.75 -9.87
CA GLY A 141 14.97 -13.16 -9.86
C GLY A 141 13.82 -14.09 -10.24
N LEU A 142 12.62 -13.81 -9.73
CA LEU A 142 11.42 -14.57 -10.08
C LEU A 142 11.02 -14.43 -11.55
N LEU A 143 11.20 -13.23 -12.14
CA LEU A 143 10.98 -13.03 -13.58
C LEU A 143 11.99 -13.80 -14.44
N GLU A 144 13.24 -13.87 -14.03
CA GLU A 144 14.29 -14.63 -14.74
C GLU A 144 13.99 -16.14 -14.75
N GLU A 145 13.35 -16.68 -13.70
CA GLU A 145 12.87 -18.07 -13.68
C GLU A 145 11.73 -18.32 -14.68
N LEU A 146 10.89 -17.32 -14.95
CA LEU A 146 9.75 -17.43 -15.88
C LEU A 146 10.13 -17.28 -17.35
N LEU A 147 11.23 -16.58 -17.63
CA LEU A 147 11.70 -16.43 -19.00
C LEU A 147 12.34 -17.74 -19.43
N PRO A 148 11.82 -18.43 -20.47
CA PRO A 148 12.55 -19.57 -21.05
C PRO A 148 13.94 -19.07 -21.41
N ALA A 149 14.93 -19.95 -21.28
CA ALA A 149 16.30 -19.67 -21.68
C ALA A 149 16.37 -19.51 -23.23
N GLU A 150 15.75 -18.45 -23.72
CA GLU A 150 15.85 -18.06 -25.13
C GLU A 150 17.25 -17.51 -25.37
N GLY A 151 18.03 -18.36 -26.01
CA GLY A 151 19.18 -17.92 -26.80
C GLY A 151 20.39 -17.44 -26.02
N LYS A 152 21.05 -18.29 -25.24
CA LYS A 152 22.51 -18.30 -25.36
C LYS A 152 22.81 -18.67 -26.81
N PRO A 153 23.41 -17.78 -27.66
CA PRO A 153 23.83 -18.18 -28.97
C PRO A 153 24.80 -19.36 -28.80
N ALA A 154 24.44 -20.52 -29.34
CA ALA A 154 25.31 -21.67 -29.40
C ALA A 154 26.66 -21.17 -29.92
N GLY A 155 27.72 -21.44 -29.15
CA GLY A 155 29.08 -21.02 -29.50
C GLY A 155 29.36 -21.36 -30.96
N LYS A 156 29.68 -20.34 -31.77
CA LYS A 156 30.19 -20.55 -33.12
C LYS A 156 31.40 -21.46 -33.03
N PRO A 157 31.43 -22.56 -33.78
CA PRO A 157 32.68 -23.25 -34.02
C PRO A 157 33.58 -22.31 -34.83
N ALA A 158 34.81 -22.16 -34.39
CA ALA A 158 35.87 -21.49 -35.12
C ALA A 158 36.14 -22.26 -36.43
N ALA A 159 35.99 -21.57 -37.56
CA ALA A 159 36.62 -22.02 -38.79
C ALA A 159 36.71 -20.87 -39.80
N GLY A 160 37.90 -20.59 -40.21
CA GLY A 160 38.45 -20.42 -41.54
C GLY A 160 37.76 -19.45 -42.50
N ASP A 161 38.43 -18.33 -42.73
CA ASP A 161 38.43 -17.62 -44.01
C ASP A 161 38.91 -18.53 -45.15
N PRO A 162 38.65 -18.24 -46.46
CA PRO A 162 38.77 -16.93 -47.09
C PRO A 162 37.84 -16.60 -48.29
N ALA A 163 37.78 -15.29 -48.61
CA ALA A 163 37.71 -14.67 -49.92
C ALA A 163 36.55 -14.93 -50.90
N GLY A 164 35.99 -13.81 -51.40
CA GLY A 164 35.18 -13.78 -52.60
C GLY A 164 34.24 -12.59 -52.76
N ASN A 165 34.79 -11.50 -53.11
CA ASN A 165 34.36 -10.38 -53.98
C ASN A 165 33.08 -10.61 -54.83
N THR A 166 32.16 -9.61 -54.86
CA THR A 166 31.64 -8.85 -55.98
C THR A 166 30.32 -8.12 -55.62
N THR A 167 30.36 -6.84 -55.61
CA THR A 167 29.79 -5.76 -56.46
C THR A 167 28.29 -5.75 -56.76
N ALA A 168 27.79 -4.56 -56.60
CA ALA A 168 26.78 -3.80 -57.37
C ALA A 168 25.29 -4.20 -57.15
N ASP A 169 24.31 -3.38 -57.20
CA ASP A 169 24.10 -1.94 -57.49
C ASP A 169 22.63 -1.61 -57.25
N THR A 170 22.37 -0.36 -56.87
CA THR A 170 21.26 0.50 -57.30
C THR A 170 19.82 -0.04 -57.22
N ALA A 171 18.81 0.66 -56.83
CA ALA A 171 18.40 2.07 -56.99
C ALA A 171 17.03 2.32 -56.35
N THR A 172 16.91 3.48 -55.74
CA THR A 172 15.90 4.53 -55.92
C THR A 172 14.41 4.19 -56.14
N ALA A 173 13.57 4.81 -55.35
CA ALA A 173 12.61 5.86 -55.69
C ALA A 173 11.68 6.16 -54.52
N ARG A 174 11.69 7.35 -53.93
CA ARG A 174 10.86 8.57 -54.19
C ARG A 174 9.37 8.23 -54.26
N ALA A 175 8.49 8.88 -53.64
CA ALA A 175 8.28 10.20 -53.08
C ALA A 175 6.83 10.35 -52.65
N GLY A 176 6.56 11.30 -51.82
CA GLY A 176 5.38 12.15 -51.98
C GLY A 176 4.64 12.38 -50.66
N LEU A 177 5.02 13.43 -49.99
CA LEU A 177 4.36 14.73 -49.85
C LEU A 177 2.96 14.72 -49.18
N VAL A 178 2.94 15.27 -47.98
CA VAL A 178 2.39 16.58 -47.56
C VAL A 178 0.95 16.53 -47.04
N ASN A 179 0.71 16.84 -45.77
CA ASN A 179 0.23 18.12 -45.25
C ASN A 179 -0.02 18.08 -43.74
N ALA A 180 0.44 19.11 -43.08
CA ALA A 180 0.11 19.53 -41.71
C ALA A 180 -1.18 20.35 -41.71
N PRO A 181 -1.58 20.96 -40.58
CA PRO A 181 -1.89 20.47 -39.25
C PRO A 181 -3.36 20.81 -38.91
N ASP A 182 -3.98 20.07 -38.02
CA ASP A 182 -5.22 20.55 -37.42
C ASP A 182 -5.17 20.55 -35.90
N LYS A 183 -5.77 21.59 -35.36
CA LYS A 183 -5.77 22.07 -33.98
C LYS A 183 -6.33 21.08 -33.00
N PRO A 184 -5.96 21.20 -31.69
CA PRO A 184 -6.53 20.34 -30.63
C PRO A 184 -8.00 20.71 -30.41
N ALA A 185 -8.90 19.81 -30.75
CA ALA A 185 -10.29 19.89 -30.37
C ALA A 185 -10.42 19.53 -28.89
N THR A 186 -10.75 20.52 -28.07
CA THR A 186 -11.34 20.32 -26.75
C THR A 186 -12.63 19.51 -26.89
N ARG A 187 -12.60 18.26 -26.53
CA ARG A 187 -13.82 17.46 -26.37
C ARG A 187 -14.35 17.65 -24.95
N PRO A 188 -15.63 18.03 -24.79
CA PRO A 188 -16.28 18.05 -23.51
C PRO A 188 -16.38 16.62 -22.96
N PHE A 189 -16.29 16.49 -21.66
CA PHE A 189 -16.57 15.25 -20.90
C PHE A 189 -18.00 14.80 -21.25
N ALA A 190 -18.13 14.01 -22.30
CA ALA A 190 -19.38 13.34 -22.62
C ALA A 190 -19.46 12.13 -21.69
N SER A 191 -20.45 12.16 -20.83
CA SER A 191 -20.98 11.00 -20.13
C SER A 191 -21.09 9.82 -21.10
N ARG A 192 -20.14 8.87 -21.00
CA ARG A 192 -20.27 7.58 -21.68
C ARG A 192 -21.47 6.91 -21.02
N LYS A 193 -22.56 6.79 -21.74
CA LYS A 193 -23.69 5.96 -21.36
C LYS A 193 -23.14 4.57 -21.06
N LEU A 194 -23.34 4.14 -19.81
CA LEU A 194 -23.14 2.77 -19.36
C LEU A 194 -24.15 1.87 -20.10
N GLU A 195 -23.75 1.39 -21.24
CA GLU A 195 -24.34 0.17 -21.80
C GLU A 195 -23.52 -0.99 -21.25
N GLU A 196 -24.20 -1.80 -20.43
CA GLU A 196 -23.80 -3.10 -19.88
C GLU A 196 -22.51 -3.10 -19.02
N SER A 197 -22.70 -3.00 -17.71
CA SER A 197 -21.68 -3.34 -16.71
C SER A 197 -21.42 -4.85 -16.78
N GLY A 198 -20.48 -5.26 -17.64
CA GLY A 198 -20.03 -6.63 -17.72
C GLY A 198 -19.13 -6.97 -16.55
N ALA A 199 -19.57 -7.81 -15.64
CA ALA A 199 -18.66 -8.55 -14.79
C ALA A 199 -17.68 -9.33 -15.69
N GLN A 200 -16.36 -9.25 -15.41
CA GLN A 200 -15.36 -9.94 -16.22
C GLN A 200 -15.46 -11.46 -16.07
N THR A 201 -15.46 -12.16 -17.17
CA THR A 201 -15.44 -13.63 -17.25
C THR A 201 -14.08 -14.13 -17.72
N VAL A 202 -13.85 -15.45 -17.61
CA VAL A 202 -12.65 -16.11 -18.15
C VAL A 202 -12.46 -15.85 -19.65
N ALA A 203 -13.54 -15.65 -20.41
CA ALA A 203 -13.49 -15.32 -21.83
C ALA A 203 -12.89 -13.93 -22.04
N ASP A 204 -13.30 -12.94 -21.24
CA ASP A 204 -12.78 -11.56 -21.29
C ASP A 204 -11.30 -11.52 -20.93
N VAL A 205 -10.85 -12.38 -20.00
CA VAL A 205 -9.44 -12.51 -19.62
C VAL A 205 -8.61 -13.13 -20.73
N LYS A 206 -9.15 -14.10 -21.49
CA LYS A 206 -8.45 -14.68 -22.65
C LYS A 206 -8.27 -13.69 -23.79
N GLU A 207 -9.23 -12.78 -23.99
CA GLU A 207 -9.15 -11.72 -24.99
C GLU A 207 -8.17 -10.62 -24.55
N GLN A 208 -8.10 -10.32 -23.24
CA GLN A 208 -7.10 -9.44 -22.66
C GLN A 208 -5.67 -10.00 -22.71
N LYS A 209 -5.47 -11.34 -22.77
CA LYS A 209 -4.16 -11.95 -23.02
C LYS A 209 -3.51 -11.47 -24.34
N ALA A 210 -4.32 -11.04 -25.31
CA ALA A 210 -3.80 -10.53 -26.59
C ALA A 210 -3.38 -9.06 -26.54
N HIS A 211 -3.90 -8.24 -25.60
CA HIS A 211 -3.71 -6.78 -25.62
C HIS A 211 -3.31 -6.09 -24.30
N GLY A 212 -3.32 -6.76 -23.14
CA GLY A 212 -3.16 -6.07 -21.85
C GLY A 212 -2.16 -6.65 -20.86
N LEU A 213 -1.67 -7.86 -21.05
CA LEU A 213 -0.77 -8.55 -20.10
C LEU A 213 0.70 -8.08 -20.16
N GLN A 214 1.06 -7.28 -21.18
CA GLN A 214 2.43 -6.77 -21.33
C GLN A 214 2.71 -5.51 -20.51
N ASP A 215 1.68 -4.81 -20.00
CA ASP A 215 1.84 -3.49 -19.38
C ASP A 215 1.61 -3.44 -17.85
N SER A 216 1.30 -4.56 -17.20
CA SER A 216 1.12 -4.57 -15.73
C SER A 216 2.44 -4.86 -15.03
N SER A 217 2.89 -3.88 -14.24
CA SER A 217 4.13 -3.92 -13.45
C SER A 217 3.92 -4.31 -11.99
N SER A 218 2.80 -4.97 -11.62
CA SER A 218 2.51 -5.31 -10.23
C SER A 218 3.01 -6.70 -9.84
N ASP A 219 3.44 -6.84 -8.57
CA ASP A 219 3.84 -8.12 -7.96
C ASP A 219 2.76 -9.20 -8.11
N THR A 220 1.48 -8.81 -8.03
CA THR A 220 0.34 -9.72 -8.15
C THR A 220 0.29 -10.37 -9.54
N MET A 221 0.61 -9.62 -10.60
CA MET A 221 0.68 -10.18 -11.96
C MET A 221 1.85 -11.13 -12.15
N LEU A 222 2.98 -10.85 -11.51
CA LEU A 222 4.12 -11.76 -11.49
C LEU A 222 3.74 -13.08 -10.80
N LEU A 223 3.11 -12.99 -9.61
CA LEU A 223 2.62 -14.17 -8.89
C LEU A 223 1.63 -14.99 -9.73
N MET A 224 0.70 -14.34 -10.43
CA MET A 224 -0.26 -15.01 -11.32
C MET A 224 0.45 -15.79 -12.43
N LYS A 225 1.52 -15.24 -13.03
CA LYS A 225 2.32 -15.92 -14.07
C LYS A 225 3.10 -17.10 -13.49
N LEU A 226 3.67 -16.96 -12.28
CA LEU A 226 4.35 -18.06 -11.59
C LEU A 226 3.38 -19.21 -11.31
N ILE A 227 2.19 -18.90 -10.81
CA ILE A 227 1.15 -19.89 -10.53
C ILE A 227 0.70 -20.60 -11.82
N ASP A 228 0.44 -19.86 -12.90
CA ASP A 228 0.09 -20.44 -14.22
C ASP A 228 1.19 -21.40 -14.70
N SER A 229 2.46 -20.99 -14.64
CA SER A 229 3.61 -21.80 -15.04
C SER A 229 3.75 -23.07 -14.21
N VAL A 230 3.73 -22.97 -12.88
CA VAL A 230 3.90 -24.13 -11.99
C VAL A 230 2.68 -25.05 -12.03
N SER A 231 1.46 -24.50 -12.17
CA SER A 231 0.23 -25.29 -12.22
C SER A 231 0.18 -26.29 -13.38
N THR A 232 0.89 -26.02 -14.48
CA THR A 232 0.94 -26.92 -15.64
C THR A 232 1.71 -28.23 -15.36
N HIS A 233 2.54 -28.26 -14.34
CA HIS A 233 3.36 -29.41 -13.95
C HIS A 233 2.98 -29.99 -12.59
N ALA A 234 2.13 -29.29 -11.84
CA ALA A 234 1.71 -29.71 -10.51
C ALA A 234 0.77 -30.92 -10.58
N VAL A 235 1.03 -31.92 -9.74
CA VAL A 235 0.17 -33.09 -9.58
C VAL A 235 -0.70 -32.88 -8.36
N SER A 236 -2.01 -32.86 -8.53
CA SER A 236 -2.95 -32.84 -7.40
C SER A 236 -2.85 -34.17 -6.64
N ILE A 237 -2.51 -34.10 -5.37
CA ILE A 237 -2.53 -35.25 -4.46
C ILE A 237 -3.98 -35.45 -4.04
N GLY A 238 -4.52 -36.66 -4.24
CA GLY A 238 -5.95 -36.96 -4.16
C GLY A 238 -6.65 -36.39 -2.93
N GLY A 239 -7.67 -35.56 -3.18
CA GLY A 239 -8.55 -34.96 -2.16
C GLY A 239 -8.10 -33.61 -1.59
N GLU A 240 -6.88 -33.14 -1.89
CA GLU A 240 -6.43 -31.80 -1.51
C GLU A 240 -6.88 -30.74 -2.53
N PRO A 241 -7.14 -29.48 -2.08
CA PRO A 241 -7.36 -28.36 -2.99
C PRO A 241 -6.18 -28.19 -3.95
N PRO A 242 -6.41 -28.08 -5.27
CA PRO A 242 -5.34 -28.17 -6.28
C PRO A 242 -4.24 -27.13 -6.13
N LEU A 243 -4.60 -25.90 -5.70
CA LEU A 243 -3.63 -24.80 -5.55
C LEU A 243 -2.70 -24.96 -4.35
N LEU A 244 -2.99 -25.83 -3.37
CA LEU A 244 -2.06 -26.07 -2.26
C LEU A 244 -0.71 -26.58 -2.73
N SER A 245 -0.69 -27.55 -3.65
CA SER A 245 0.56 -28.11 -4.19
C SER A 245 1.37 -27.05 -4.95
N VAL A 246 0.70 -26.19 -5.71
CA VAL A 246 1.34 -25.08 -6.43
C VAL A 246 1.92 -24.06 -5.46
N MET A 247 1.17 -23.69 -4.44
CA MET A 247 1.61 -22.67 -3.47
C MET A 247 2.75 -23.17 -2.56
N ARG A 248 2.80 -24.46 -2.24
CA ARG A 248 3.95 -25.08 -1.55
C ARG A 248 5.27 -24.92 -2.32
N GLU A 249 5.22 -24.90 -3.65
CA GLU A 249 6.40 -24.68 -4.48
C GLU A 249 6.77 -23.20 -4.61
N ILE A 250 5.77 -22.30 -4.68
CA ILE A 250 5.97 -20.88 -4.96
C ILE A 250 6.30 -20.08 -3.70
N LEU A 251 5.52 -20.26 -2.62
CA LEU A 251 5.62 -19.40 -1.43
C LEU A 251 7.03 -19.38 -0.81
N PRO A 252 7.78 -20.50 -0.73
CA PRO A 252 9.14 -20.46 -0.20
C PRO A 252 10.15 -19.68 -1.05
N LYS A 253 9.83 -19.40 -2.33
CA LYS A 253 10.70 -18.64 -3.24
C LYS A 253 10.50 -17.13 -3.13
N LEU A 254 9.41 -16.68 -2.46
CA LEU A 254 9.06 -15.28 -2.35
C LEU A 254 9.82 -14.63 -1.21
N ASP A 255 10.49 -13.51 -1.49
CA ASP A 255 11.10 -12.63 -0.49
C ASP A 255 10.37 -11.29 -0.45
N GLY A 256 10.20 -10.75 0.77
CA GLY A 256 9.51 -9.49 1.01
C GLY A 256 8.35 -9.63 1.97
N ALA A 257 7.44 -8.66 1.94
CA ALA A 257 6.23 -8.68 2.74
C ALA A 257 5.04 -9.09 1.88
N TYR A 258 4.29 -10.08 2.33
CA TYR A 258 3.04 -10.44 1.68
C TYR A 258 2.00 -11.03 2.62
N SER A 259 0.81 -10.45 2.59
CA SER A 259 -0.43 -11.09 3.02
C SER A 259 -1.26 -11.31 1.78
N LEU A 260 -1.30 -12.55 1.31
CA LEU A 260 -2.04 -12.97 0.14
C LEU A 260 -3.41 -13.51 0.56
N ALA A 261 -4.45 -13.13 -0.16
CA ALA A 261 -5.73 -13.82 -0.15
C ALA A 261 -6.12 -14.14 -1.59
N PHE A 262 -6.55 -15.35 -1.87
CA PHE A 262 -6.90 -15.77 -3.22
C PHE A 262 -7.98 -16.85 -3.21
N ILE A 263 -8.69 -16.96 -4.32
CA ILE A 263 -9.78 -17.92 -4.47
C ILE A 263 -9.67 -18.66 -5.80
N ASP A 264 -9.95 -19.95 -5.78
CA ASP A 264 -10.42 -20.68 -6.95
C ASP A 264 -11.97 -20.73 -6.94
N GLU A 265 -12.58 -21.59 -7.74
CA GLU A 265 -14.03 -21.67 -7.83
C GLU A 265 -14.68 -22.11 -6.50
N THR A 266 -13.98 -22.83 -5.63
CA THR A 266 -14.56 -23.52 -4.46
C THR A 266 -13.87 -23.19 -3.12
N THR A 267 -12.63 -22.72 -3.16
CA THR A 267 -11.76 -22.62 -1.98
C THR A 267 -11.22 -21.20 -1.81
N LEU A 268 -11.28 -20.69 -0.59
CA LEU A 268 -10.58 -19.48 -0.15
C LEU A 268 -9.22 -19.88 0.44
N TYR A 269 -8.19 -19.27 -0.05
CA TYR A 269 -6.82 -19.43 0.45
C TYR A 269 -6.30 -18.13 1.06
N ALA A 270 -5.42 -18.25 2.04
CA ALA A 270 -4.64 -17.13 2.54
C ALA A 270 -3.24 -17.57 2.96
N ALA A 271 -2.25 -16.75 2.65
CA ALA A 271 -0.86 -17.00 3.02
C ALA A 271 -0.22 -15.73 3.60
N ARG A 272 0.62 -15.90 4.61
CA ARG A 272 1.36 -14.81 5.25
C ARG A 272 2.86 -15.09 5.14
N ASP A 273 3.65 -14.07 4.79
CA ASP A 273 5.11 -14.21 4.67
C ASP A 273 5.77 -14.75 5.95
N PRO A 274 6.96 -15.38 5.86
CA PRO A 274 7.63 -15.99 7.01
C PRO A 274 8.00 -15.00 8.13
N GLN A 275 8.05 -13.70 7.86
CA GLN A 275 8.25 -12.64 8.84
C GLN A 275 6.94 -12.13 9.42
N GLY A 276 5.80 -12.37 8.74
CA GLY A 276 4.51 -11.86 9.15
C GLY A 276 4.48 -10.33 9.20
N ILE A 277 5.15 -9.68 8.24
CA ILE A 277 5.31 -8.22 8.23
C ILE A 277 3.96 -7.54 8.20
N ARG A 278 3.05 -8.00 7.32
CA ARG A 278 1.69 -7.46 7.23
C ARG A 278 0.71 -8.28 8.06
N PRO A 279 -0.28 -7.63 8.69
CA PRO A 279 -1.27 -8.34 9.47
C PRO A 279 -2.22 -9.15 8.58
N LEU A 280 -2.64 -10.31 9.07
CA LEU A 280 -3.66 -11.14 8.45
C LEU A 280 -4.34 -11.99 9.53
N VAL A 281 -5.65 -11.92 9.61
CA VAL A 281 -6.45 -12.53 10.67
C VAL A 281 -7.50 -13.48 10.11
N LEU A 282 -7.85 -14.51 10.89
CA LEU A 282 -8.90 -15.47 10.63
C LEU A 282 -10.07 -15.21 11.60
N GLY A 283 -11.27 -15.08 11.05
CA GLY A 283 -12.52 -14.93 11.77
C GLY A 283 -13.54 -16.01 11.44
N ARG A 284 -14.48 -16.24 12.35
CA ARG A 284 -15.57 -17.23 12.20
C ARG A 284 -16.92 -16.53 12.13
N LEU A 285 -17.68 -16.82 11.06
CA LEU A 285 -19.11 -16.54 10.95
C LEU A 285 -19.94 -17.76 11.39
N PRO A 286 -21.24 -17.62 11.69
CA PRO A 286 -22.10 -18.77 11.99
C PRO A 286 -22.02 -19.87 10.93
N ASN A 287 -22.01 -19.51 9.65
CA ASN A 287 -22.01 -20.44 8.52
C ASN A 287 -20.74 -20.34 7.66
N GLY A 288 -19.64 -19.76 8.18
CA GLY A 288 -18.48 -19.56 7.32
C GLY A 288 -17.25 -19.02 8.01
N TRP A 289 -16.30 -18.58 7.22
CA TRP A 289 -15.00 -18.09 7.64
C TRP A 289 -14.66 -16.79 6.91
N VAL A 290 -13.88 -15.96 7.58
CA VAL A 290 -13.40 -14.69 7.05
C VAL A 290 -11.90 -14.61 7.24
N VAL A 291 -11.21 -14.08 6.22
CA VAL A 291 -9.82 -13.66 6.28
C VAL A 291 -9.77 -12.15 6.05
N ALA A 292 -9.06 -11.41 6.86
CA ALA A 292 -8.96 -9.96 6.71
C ALA A 292 -7.60 -9.43 7.14
N SER A 293 -7.22 -8.26 6.64
CA SER A 293 -6.01 -7.55 7.08
C SER A 293 -6.11 -7.11 8.55
N GLU A 294 -7.31 -6.73 9.03
CA GLU A 294 -7.50 -6.21 10.39
C GLU A 294 -8.72 -6.79 11.09
N THR A 295 -8.67 -6.86 12.42
CA THR A 295 -9.81 -7.31 13.25
C THR A 295 -11.03 -6.40 13.12
N ALA A 296 -10.83 -5.10 12.88
CA ALA A 296 -11.91 -4.15 12.62
C ALA A 296 -12.80 -4.54 11.43
N ALA A 297 -12.27 -5.25 10.43
CA ALA A 297 -13.05 -5.78 9.32
C ALA A 297 -13.88 -7.01 9.73
N LEU A 298 -13.43 -7.80 10.70
CA LEU A 298 -14.21 -8.90 11.28
C LEU A 298 -15.41 -8.36 12.05
N ASP A 299 -15.20 -7.34 12.88
CA ASP A 299 -16.23 -6.73 13.71
C ASP A 299 -17.38 -6.19 12.86
N ILE A 300 -17.06 -5.51 11.76
CA ILE A 300 -18.07 -4.92 10.83
C ILE A 300 -18.99 -5.98 10.22
N VAL A 301 -18.47 -7.15 9.91
CA VAL A 301 -19.26 -8.26 9.31
C VAL A 301 -19.82 -9.22 10.35
N GLY A 302 -19.62 -8.95 11.64
CA GLY A 302 -20.10 -9.79 12.73
C GLY A 302 -19.36 -11.12 12.86
N ALA A 303 -18.12 -11.21 12.37
CA ALA A 303 -17.29 -12.39 12.51
C ALA A 303 -16.53 -12.36 13.85
N THR A 304 -16.50 -13.50 14.55
CA THR A 304 -15.71 -13.65 15.76
C THR A 304 -14.24 -13.89 15.40
N PHE A 305 -13.32 -13.12 15.99
CA PHE A 305 -11.89 -13.34 15.85
C PHE A 305 -11.50 -14.73 16.37
N VAL A 306 -10.76 -15.49 15.56
CA VAL A 306 -10.25 -16.80 15.93
C VAL A 306 -8.78 -16.70 16.31
N ARG A 307 -7.95 -16.23 15.38
CA ARG A 307 -6.51 -16.04 15.56
C ARG A 307 -5.92 -15.20 14.41
N GLU A 308 -4.70 -14.78 14.58
CA GLU A 308 -3.88 -14.35 13.44
C GLU A 308 -3.45 -15.56 12.61
N ILE A 309 -3.26 -15.36 11.31
CA ILE A 309 -2.56 -16.31 10.45
C ILE A 309 -1.08 -16.16 10.77
N ALA A 310 -0.44 -17.28 11.11
CA ALA A 310 0.94 -17.28 11.58
C ALA A 310 1.93 -16.90 10.44
N PRO A 311 3.08 -16.32 10.77
CA PRO A 311 4.15 -16.15 9.80
C PRO A 311 4.56 -17.48 9.18
N GLY A 312 4.66 -17.56 7.84
CA GLY A 312 4.99 -18.79 7.11
C GLY A 312 3.83 -19.78 6.99
N GLU A 313 2.60 -19.36 7.24
CA GLU A 313 1.41 -20.20 7.19
C GLU A 313 0.61 -19.98 5.90
N LEU A 314 0.12 -21.07 5.33
CA LEU A 314 -0.87 -21.14 4.26
C LEU A 314 -2.13 -21.83 4.79
N ILE A 315 -3.29 -21.23 4.58
CA ILE A 315 -4.59 -21.83 4.89
C ILE A 315 -5.44 -22.00 3.63
N ALA A 316 -6.26 -23.05 3.61
CA ALA A 316 -7.30 -23.28 2.62
C ALA A 316 -8.62 -23.53 3.33
N ILE A 317 -9.68 -22.87 2.87
CA ILE A 317 -11.02 -22.88 3.48
C ILE A 317 -12.03 -23.28 2.44
N ASN A 318 -12.74 -24.38 2.66
CA ASN A 318 -13.81 -24.88 1.80
C ASN A 318 -14.87 -25.64 2.63
N GLU A 319 -15.70 -26.44 1.99
CA GLU A 319 -16.76 -27.23 2.63
C GLU A 319 -16.21 -28.20 3.71
N ASN A 320 -14.95 -28.63 3.61
CA ASN A 320 -14.30 -29.51 4.58
C ASN A 320 -13.74 -28.73 5.78
N GLY A 321 -13.90 -27.41 5.83
CA GLY A 321 -13.42 -26.53 6.89
C GLY A 321 -12.10 -25.83 6.58
N VAL A 322 -11.30 -25.58 7.59
CA VAL A 322 -10.00 -24.89 7.49
C VAL A 322 -8.88 -25.92 7.52
N HIS A 323 -8.14 -26.01 6.41
CA HIS A 323 -6.87 -26.70 6.36
C HIS A 323 -5.74 -25.67 6.54
N SER A 324 -4.74 -25.99 7.37
CA SER A 324 -3.62 -25.11 7.68
C SER A 324 -2.31 -25.87 7.55
N GLU A 325 -1.33 -25.26 6.89
CA GLU A 325 0.03 -25.83 6.78
C GLU A 325 1.09 -24.75 6.90
N VAL A 326 2.26 -25.11 7.40
CA VAL A 326 3.43 -24.26 7.49
C VAL A 326 4.31 -24.51 6.27
N PHE A 327 4.42 -23.53 5.36
CA PHE A 327 5.27 -23.63 4.17
C PHE A 327 6.71 -23.18 4.41
N ALA A 328 6.95 -22.38 5.48
CA ALA A 328 8.28 -21.92 5.86
C ALA A 328 8.37 -21.69 7.39
N PRO A 329 9.56 -21.87 8.00
CA PRO A 329 9.75 -21.55 9.42
C PRO A 329 9.46 -20.08 9.72
N ALA A 330 8.68 -19.82 10.77
CA ALA A 330 8.38 -18.48 11.22
C ALA A 330 9.65 -17.74 11.70
N ARG A 331 9.80 -16.50 11.25
CA ARG A 331 10.83 -15.55 11.68
C ARG A 331 10.18 -14.19 11.95
N PRO A 332 9.38 -14.06 13.02
CA PRO A 332 8.52 -12.91 13.23
C PRO A 332 9.25 -11.58 13.15
N ALA A 333 8.70 -10.66 12.38
CA ALA A 333 9.13 -9.26 12.26
C ALA A 333 7.93 -8.40 11.84
N GLY A 334 6.89 -8.32 12.67
CA GLY A 334 5.68 -7.56 12.41
C GLY A 334 5.97 -6.07 12.26
N CYS A 335 5.31 -5.38 11.34
CA CYS A 335 5.54 -3.96 11.07
C CYS A 335 5.17 -3.10 12.29
N VAL A 336 6.14 -2.39 12.87
CA VAL A 336 5.90 -1.46 14.00
C VAL A 336 5.03 -0.27 13.58
N PHE A 337 5.08 0.10 12.29
CA PHE A 337 4.31 1.23 11.78
C PHE A 337 2.80 0.98 11.75
N GLU A 338 2.37 -0.27 11.83
CA GLU A 338 0.97 -0.63 12.08
C GLU A 338 0.49 -0.07 13.43
N TYR A 339 1.33 -0.14 14.47
CA TYR A 339 1.02 0.43 15.79
C TYR A 339 1.08 1.97 15.77
N VAL A 340 2.03 2.54 15.05
CA VAL A 340 2.21 4.00 14.98
C VAL A 340 1.07 4.67 14.20
N TYR A 341 0.75 4.17 13.00
CA TYR A 341 -0.12 4.87 12.07
C TYR A 341 -1.14 3.99 11.33
N LEU A 342 -0.70 2.89 10.67
CA LEU A 342 -1.48 2.24 9.62
C LEU A 342 -2.77 1.58 10.11
N ALA A 343 -2.69 0.74 11.16
CA ALA A 343 -3.87 0.04 11.66
C ALA A 343 -4.88 0.99 12.30
N ARG A 344 -6.15 0.67 12.18
CA ARG A 344 -7.21 1.43 12.86
C ARG A 344 -7.08 1.33 14.38
N PRO A 345 -7.47 2.36 15.14
CA PRO A 345 -7.40 2.33 16.61
C PRO A 345 -8.21 1.20 17.25
N ASP A 346 -9.29 0.76 16.60
CA ASP A 346 -10.15 -0.35 17.03
C ASP A 346 -9.61 -1.74 16.63
N THR A 347 -8.47 -1.81 15.96
CA THR A 347 -7.79 -3.07 15.61
C THR A 347 -6.94 -3.59 16.78
N THR A 348 -6.81 -4.91 16.83
CA THR A 348 -5.89 -5.63 17.75
C THR A 348 -4.86 -6.39 16.92
N ILE A 349 -3.56 -6.20 17.22
CA ILE A 349 -2.44 -6.93 16.62
C ILE A 349 -1.63 -7.56 17.75
N ALA A 350 -1.26 -8.83 17.62
CA ALA A 350 -0.52 -9.61 18.62
C ALA A 350 -1.07 -9.42 20.05
N ARG A 351 -2.39 -9.47 20.18
CA ARG A 351 -3.16 -9.26 21.43
C ARG A 351 -3.04 -7.86 22.04
N ARG A 352 -2.45 -6.90 21.35
CA ARG A 352 -2.34 -5.51 21.78
C ARG A 352 -3.33 -4.63 21.01
N SER A 353 -4.19 -3.91 21.72
CA SER A 353 -5.06 -2.89 21.10
C SER A 353 -4.21 -1.75 20.55
N ILE A 354 -4.44 -1.35 19.32
CA ILE A 354 -3.74 -0.23 18.67
C ILE A 354 -4.01 1.08 19.42
N ALA A 355 -5.26 1.34 19.82
CA ALA A 355 -5.59 2.52 20.64
C ALA A 355 -4.80 2.54 21.95
N ALA A 356 -4.67 1.39 22.64
CA ALA A 356 -3.92 1.30 23.88
C ALA A 356 -2.41 1.51 23.66
N ALA A 357 -1.85 0.95 22.58
CA ALA A 357 -0.44 1.15 22.23
C ALA A 357 -0.14 2.64 21.96
N ARG A 358 -0.97 3.32 21.15
CA ARG A 358 -0.81 4.75 20.86
C ARG A 358 -0.98 5.63 22.11
N ARG A 359 -1.90 5.29 23.02
CA ARG A 359 -2.01 6.00 24.31
C ARG A 359 -0.75 5.82 25.16
N SER A 360 -0.17 4.60 25.20
CA SER A 360 1.10 4.35 25.89
C SER A 360 2.25 5.16 25.27
N MET A 361 2.31 5.27 23.92
CA MET A 361 3.28 6.12 23.23
C MET A 361 3.11 7.59 23.64
N GLY A 362 1.89 8.09 23.70
CA GLY A 362 1.60 9.47 24.14
C GLY A 362 2.00 9.74 25.58
N ALA A 363 1.73 8.82 26.49
CA ALA A 363 2.14 8.93 27.90
C ALA A 363 3.68 8.94 28.05
N ALA A 364 4.38 8.06 27.32
CA ALA A 364 5.86 8.05 27.29
C ALA A 364 6.41 9.37 26.74
N LEU A 365 5.81 9.86 25.66
CA LEU A 365 6.19 11.13 25.03
C LEU A 365 6.03 12.32 25.98
N ALA A 366 5.01 12.33 26.85
CA ALA A 366 4.84 13.36 27.88
C ALA A 366 5.94 13.31 28.95
N ARG A 367 6.41 12.12 29.33
CA ARG A 367 7.52 11.94 30.27
C ARG A 367 8.86 12.38 29.66
N GLU A 368 9.10 12.03 28.40
CA GLU A 368 10.36 12.33 27.70
C GLU A 368 10.47 13.80 27.31
N HIS A 369 9.37 14.43 26.93
CA HIS A 369 9.34 15.80 26.42
C HIS A 369 8.26 16.66 27.10
N PRO A 370 8.36 16.87 28.42
CA PRO A 370 7.43 17.75 29.12
C PRO A 370 7.58 19.20 28.64
N VAL A 371 6.49 19.94 28.65
CA VAL A 371 6.46 21.38 28.35
C VAL A 371 5.26 22.02 29.04
N GLU A 372 5.41 23.25 29.52
CA GLU A 372 4.30 24.02 30.03
C GLU A 372 3.40 24.49 28.89
N ALA A 373 2.12 24.13 28.95
CA ALA A 373 1.12 24.49 27.96
C ALA A 373 -0.28 24.54 28.59
N ASP A 374 -1.22 25.10 27.84
CA ASP A 374 -2.59 25.29 28.31
C ASP A 374 -3.53 24.22 27.75
N LEU A 375 -3.14 23.54 26.67
CA LEU A 375 -3.98 22.58 25.98
C LEU A 375 -3.15 21.54 25.22
N VAL A 376 -3.52 20.27 25.35
CA VAL A 376 -3.09 19.20 24.45
C VAL A 376 -4.14 18.98 23.38
N MET A 377 -3.72 18.91 22.13
CA MET A 377 -4.58 18.58 21.00
C MET A 377 -3.91 17.63 20.04
N ALA A 378 -4.69 16.99 19.18
CA ALA A 378 -4.16 16.08 18.16
C ALA A 378 -4.21 16.70 16.77
N THR A 379 -3.33 16.22 15.89
CA THR A 379 -3.62 16.22 14.46
C THR A 379 -4.55 15.02 14.17
N PRO A 380 -5.84 15.26 13.85
CA PRO A 380 -6.79 14.17 13.71
C PRO A 380 -6.58 13.38 12.40
N ASP A 381 -6.85 12.07 12.32
CA ASP A 381 -7.40 11.24 13.41
C ASP A 381 -6.31 10.41 14.11
N SER A 382 -5.18 10.15 13.43
CA SER A 382 -4.11 9.23 13.84
C SER A 382 -3.42 9.62 15.15
N GLY A 383 -3.16 10.91 15.34
CA GLY A 383 -2.56 11.43 16.57
C GLY A 383 -3.49 11.44 17.80
N THR A 384 -4.80 11.20 17.63
CA THR A 384 -5.76 11.38 18.72
C THR A 384 -5.52 10.47 19.92
N PRO A 385 -5.31 9.14 19.80
CA PRO A 385 -5.05 8.29 20.96
C PRO A 385 -3.77 8.68 21.70
N ALA A 386 -2.71 9.05 20.97
CA ALA A 386 -1.46 9.50 21.58
C ALA A 386 -1.62 10.84 22.31
N ALA A 387 -2.37 11.79 21.74
CA ALA A 387 -2.68 13.06 22.40
C ALA A 387 -3.47 12.87 23.71
N ILE A 388 -4.40 11.93 23.74
CA ILE A 388 -5.13 11.58 24.97
C ILE A 388 -4.15 11.01 26.00
N GLY A 389 -3.26 10.08 25.61
CA GLY A 389 -2.25 9.52 26.52
C GLY A 389 -1.28 10.56 27.04
N TYR A 390 -0.86 11.51 26.19
CA TYR A 390 -0.03 12.66 26.59
C TYR A 390 -0.75 13.55 27.62
N ALA A 391 -2.02 13.88 27.38
CA ALA A 391 -2.81 14.72 28.27
C ALA A 391 -3.03 14.07 29.65
N GLU A 392 -3.33 12.78 29.67
CA GLU A 392 -3.52 12.01 30.91
C GLU A 392 -2.25 11.97 31.77
N GLU A 393 -1.08 11.75 31.14
CA GLU A 393 0.22 11.68 31.83
C GLU A 393 0.68 13.06 32.31
N SER A 394 0.55 14.09 31.46
CA SER A 394 1.01 15.46 31.78
C SER A 394 0.08 16.22 32.72
N GLY A 395 -1.20 15.79 32.85
CA GLY A 395 -2.23 16.52 33.57
C GLY A 395 -2.74 17.79 32.85
N ILE A 396 -2.25 18.06 31.62
CA ILE A 396 -2.71 19.20 30.80
C ILE A 396 -3.99 18.79 30.08
N PRO A 397 -5.06 19.65 30.08
CA PRO A 397 -6.33 19.29 29.49
C PRO A 397 -6.22 18.92 28.00
N PHE A 398 -6.91 17.85 27.58
CA PHE A 398 -7.11 17.54 26.16
C PHE A 398 -8.27 18.35 25.59
N GLY A 399 -8.11 18.90 24.39
CA GLY A 399 -9.18 19.60 23.68
C GLY A 399 -9.06 19.45 22.16
N GLN A 400 -10.20 19.47 21.50
CA GLN A 400 -10.28 19.42 20.05
C GLN A 400 -10.00 20.81 19.46
N GLY A 401 -8.77 21.10 19.08
CA GLY A 401 -8.39 22.36 18.43
C GLY A 401 -8.60 22.36 16.91
N LEU A 402 -8.64 21.17 16.28
CA LEU A 402 -8.87 20.98 14.84
C LEU A 402 -10.09 20.11 14.61
N VAL A 403 -10.89 20.45 13.61
CA VAL A 403 -12.01 19.64 13.13
C VAL A 403 -11.69 19.15 11.74
N LYS A 404 -11.77 17.82 11.55
CA LYS A 404 -11.64 17.19 10.24
C LYS A 404 -12.97 17.23 9.51
N ASN A 405 -12.96 17.68 8.25
CA ASN A 405 -14.12 17.59 7.38
C ASN A 405 -14.25 16.16 6.83
N ALA A 406 -15.22 15.40 7.36
CA ALA A 406 -15.46 14.02 6.99
C ALA A 406 -15.93 13.83 5.53
N TYR A 407 -16.43 14.89 4.89
CA TYR A 407 -16.94 14.83 3.52
C TYR A 407 -15.88 15.16 2.45
N VAL A 408 -14.71 15.62 2.87
CA VAL A 408 -13.57 15.84 1.95
C VAL A 408 -12.72 14.59 1.94
N GLY A 409 -12.86 13.79 0.89
CA GLY A 409 -11.97 12.68 0.59
C GLY A 409 -10.55 13.16 0.26
N ARG A 410 -9.63 12.24 -0.07
CA ARG A 410 -8.31 12.63 -0.61
C ARG A 410 -8.53 13.50 -1.84
N THR A 411 -7.98 14.72 -1.80
CA THR A 411 -7.94 15.59 -2.96
C THR A 411 -6.96 14.98 -3.95
N PHE A 412 -7.41 14.74 -5.19
CA PHE A 412 -6.55 14.37 -6.30
C PHE A 412 -5.30 15.27 -6.35
N ILE A 413 -4.19 14.72 -6.83
CA ILE A 413 -2.91 15.39 -6.99
C ILE A 413 -3.12 16.80 -7.55
N GLN A 414 -2.81 17.81 -6.74
CA GLN A 414 -2.99 19.21 -7.12
C GLN A 414 -1.66 19.75 -7.67
N PRO A 415 -1.63 20.30 -8.89
CA PRO A 415 -0.38 20.62 -9.57
C PRO A 415 0.37 21.81 -8.98
N THR A 416 -0.24 22.62 -8.10
CA THR A 416 0.42 23.81 -7.55
C THR A 416 0.45 23.83 -6.02
N GLN A 417 1.48 24.46 -5.43
CA GLN A 417 1.63 24.59 -3.98
C GLN A 417 0.46 25.33 -3.31
N ALA A 418 -0.10 26.33 -3.98
CA ALA A 418 -1.26 27.07 -3.48
C ALA A 418 -2.51 26.19 -3.39
N MET A 419 -2.75 25.32 -4.38
CA MET A 419 -3.85 24.37 -4.38
C MET A 419 -3.66 23.29 -3.31
N ARG A 420 -2.41 22.89 -3.02
CA ARG A 420 -2.09 21.93 -1.94
C ARG A 420 -2.41 22.50 -0.56
N GLN A 421 -2.02 23.76 -0.29
CA GLN A 421 -2.38 24.44 0.96
C GLN A 421 -3.89 24.59 1.11
N MET A 422 -4.62 24.84 0.01
CA MET A 422 -6.08 24.86 0.02
C MET A 422 -6.66 23.46 0.34
N GLY A 423 -6.06 22.38 -0.16
CA GLY A 423 -6.44 21.01 0.15
C GLY A 423 -6.37 20.68 1.65
N ILE A 424 -5.33 21.10 2.35
CA ILE A 424 -5.20 20.93 3.81
C ILE A 424 -6.26 21.75 4.54
N ARG A 425 -6.51 23.01 4.12
CA ARG A 425 -7.56 23.86 4.69
C ARG A 425 -8.98 23.31 4.48
N LEU A 426 -9.21 22.62 3.39
CA LEU A 426 -10.49 21.93 3.15
C LEU A 426 -10.68 20.72 4.08
N LYS A 427 -9.59 20.05 4.45
CA LYS A 427 -9.64 18.86 5.32
C LYS A 427 -9.69 19.21 6.81
N LEU A 428 -8.99 20.26 7.24
CA LEU A 428 -8.82 20.61 8.65
C LEU A 428 -9.19 22.08 8.90
N ASN A 429 -10.06 22.31 9.87
CA ASN A 429 -10.44 23.65 10.30
C ASN A 429 -10.08 23.90 11.77
N PRO A 430 -9.43 25.03 12.12
CA PRO A 430 -9.10 25.37 13.50
C PRO A 430 -10.32 25.92 14.24
N LEU A 431 -10.51 25.48 15.47
CA LEU A 431 -11.49 26.04 16.40
C LEU A 431 -10.86 27.21 17.15
N ARG A 432 -11.03 28.44 16.64
CA ARG A 432 -10.44 29.66 17.21
C ARG A 432 -10.78 29.84 18.69
N SER A 433 -12.02 29.61 19.11
CA SER A 433 -12.45 29.68 20.50
C SER A 433 -11.71 28.74 21.45
N VAL A 434 -11.10 27.70 20.93
CA VAL A 434 -10.30 26.73 21.71
C VAL A 434 -8.81 27.09 21.70
N ILE A 435 -8.33 27.71 20.62
CA ILE A 435 -6.90 27.91 20.31
C ILE A 435 -6.40 29.29 20.71
N GLU A 436 -7.20 30.33 20.52
CA GLU A 436 -6.77 31.74 20.63
C GLU A 436 -6.15 32.05 22.00
N GLY A 437 -4.95 32.62 21.99
CA GLY A 437 -4.17 33.01 23.16
C GLY A 437 -3.56 31.87 23.96
N LYS A 438 -3.70 30.60 23.51
CA LYS A 438 -3.20 29.43 24.24
C LYS A 438 -1.85 28.94 23.73
N ARG A 439 -1.05 28.39 24.67
CA ARG A 439 0.12 27.56 24.40
C ARG A 439 -0.38 26.14 24.12
N LEU A 440 -0.10 25.61 22.95
CA LEU A 440 -0.65 24.34 22.48
C LEU A 440 0.44 23.26 22.44
N ILE A 441 0.10 22.06 22.90
CA ILE A 441 0.83 20.83 22.55
C ILE A 441 0.05 20.16 21.43
N VAL A 442 0.68 20.01 20.27
CA VAL A 442 0.11 19.37 19.09
C VAL A 442 0.76 18.01 18.91
N VAL A 443 -0.01 16.94 19.15
CA VAL A 443 0.48 15.57 19.03
C VAL A 443 0.10 15.00 17.67
N ASP A 444 1.10 14.44 16.97
CA ASP A 444 0.90 13.70 15.71
C ASP A 444 1.68 12.36 15.76
N ASP A 445 1.42 11.48 14.79
CA ASP A 445 2.03 10.14 14.72
C ASP A 445 3.47 10.18 14.22
N SER A 446 3.74 10.91 13.13
CA SER A 446 5.04 10.92 12.45
C SER A 446 5.25 12.18 11.60
N ILE A 447 6.51 12.50 11.30
CA ILE A 447 6.89 13.50 10.28
C ILE A 447 7.73 12.81 9.21
N VAL A 448 7.30 12.88 7.95
CA VAL A 448 8.02 12.32 6.79
C VAL A 448 8.74 13.43 6.03
N ARG A 449 8.01 14.34 5.36
CA ARG A 449 8.55 15.49 4.61
C ARG A 449 8.39 16.84 5.33
N GLY A 450 7.53 16.93 6.33
CA GLY A 450 7.27 18.12 7.16
C GLY A 450 6.27 19.14 6.55
N ASN A 451 5.73 18.91 5.35
CA ASN A 451 4.82 19.87 4.70
C ASN A 451 3.47 19.98 5.41
N THR A 452 2.90 18.86 5.84
CA THR A 452 1.63 18.81 6.59
C THR A 452 1.78 19.52 7.93
N GLN A 453 2.85 19.24 8.68
CA GLN A 453 3.12 19.88 9.96
C GLN A 453 3.26 21.39 9.81
N ARG A 454 4.04 21.85 8.81
CA ARG A 454 4.20 23.28 8.51
C ARG A 454 2.85 23.95 8.24
N ALA A 455 1.99 23.32 7.44
CA ALA A 455 0.68 23.87 7.12
C ALA A 455 -0.27 23.91 8.35
N VAL A 456 -0.25 22.87 9.19
CA VAL A 456 -1.02 22.80 10.44
C VAL A 456 -0.56 23.90 11.39
N ILE A 457 0.74 24.05 11.62
CA ILE A 457 1.30 25.08 12.51
C ILE A 457 0.94 26.49 12.02
N GLN A 458 1.08 26.76 10.72
CA GLN A 458 0.68 28.04 10.14
C GLN A 458 -0.81 28.32 10.36
N MET A 459 -1.65 27.29 10.25
CA MET A 459 -3.11 27.40 10.48
C MET A 459 -3.42 27.70 11.96
N LEU A 460 -2.74 27.04 12.91
CA LEU A 460 -2.88 27.27 14.34
C LEU A 460 -2.42 28.67 14.74
N ARG A 461 -1.30 29.14 14.21
CA ARG A 461 -0.79 30.52 14.39
C ARG A 461 -1.80 31.54 13.85
N ALA A 462 -2.35 31.32 12.66
CA ALA A 462 -3.38 32.19 12.07
C ALA A 462 -4.70 32.17 12.86
N ALA A 463 -4.95 31.12 13.65
CA ALA A 463 -6.07 31.03 14.57
C ALA A 463 -5.82 31.69 15.94
N GLY A 464 -4.61 32.25 16.18
CA GLY A 464 -4.25 32.98 17.37
C GLY A 464 -3.54 32.17 18.46
N ALA A 465 -2.96 31.00 18.13
CA ALA A 465 -2.12 30.25 19.07
C ALA A 465 -0.94 31.10 19.55
N ALA A 466 -0.71 31.15 20.87
CA ALA A 466 0.43 31.87 21.47
C ALA A 466 1.73 31.12 21.24
N GLU A 467 1.72 29.81 21.52
CA GLU A 467 2.85 28.90 21.29
C GLU A 467 2.33 27.58 20.70
N VAL A 468 3.19 26.90 19.91
CA VAL A 468 2.89 25.60 19.30
C VAL A 468 4.06 24.65 19.53
N HIS A 469 3.88 23.72 20.46
CA HIS A 469 4.82 22.67 20.80
C HIS A 469 4.42 21.38 20.13
N VAL A 470 5.23 20.89 19.18
CA VAL A 470 4.96 19.65 18.44
C VAL A 470 5.53 18.45 19.17
N ARG A 471 4.73 17.39 19.26
CA ARG A 471 5.10 16.11 19.89
C ARG A 471 4.73 14.98 18.96
N ILE A 472 5.73 14.19 18.57
CA ILE A 472 5.58 13.10 17.60
C ILE A 472 5.70 11.76 18.32
N SER A 473 4.63 10.95 18.22
CA SER A 473 4.54 9.68 18.94
C SER A 473 5.29 8.51 18.30
N SER A 474 6.27 8.83 17.45
CA SER A 474 7.26 7.89 16.91
C SER A 474 8.66 8.50 16.92
N PRO A 475 9.73 7.72 16.73
CA PRO A 475 11.04 8.22 16.39
C PRO A 475 11.06 8.92 15.02
N PRO A 476 12.13 9.68 14.67
CA PRO A 476 12.32 10.21 13.33
C PRO A 476 12.36 9.09 12.28
N VAL A 477 11.63 9.25 11.18
CA VAL A 477 11.68 8.33 10.04
C VAL A 477 12.94 8.62 9.24
N MET A 478 13.89 7.68 9.26
CA MET A 478 15.24 7.85 8.70
C MET A 478 15.47 7.03 7.42
N TRP A 479 14.64 6.02 7.18
CA TRP A 479 14.85 5.03 6.11
C TRP A 479 13.57 4.77 5.33
N PRO A 480 13.69 4.49 4.01
CA PRO A 480 12.54 4.11 3.19
C PRO A 480 11.97 2.75 3.63
N CYS A 481 10.71 2.49 3.28
CA CYS A 481 10.10 1.18 3.42
C CYS A 481 10.13 0.44 2.09
N TYR A 482 10.55 -0.85 2.10
CA TYR A 482 10.52 -1.72 0.92
C TYR A 482 9.46 -2.82 1.03
N TYR A 483 8.61 -2.75 2.06
CA TYR A 483 7.62 -3.78 2.40
C TYR A 483 6.17 -3.33 2.23
N GLY A 484 5.95 -2.25 1.46
CA GLY A 484 4.62 -1.83 1.03
C GLY A 484 4.15 -0.47 1.54
N ILE A 485 4.85 0.20 2.49
CA ILE A 485 4.53 1.59 2.81
C ILE A 485 5.22 2.49 1.78
N ASP A 486 4.47 3.41 1.19
CA ASP A 486 5.03 4.43 0.29
C ASP A 486 5.73 5.52 1.12
N PHE A 487 6.89 5.19 1.67
CA PHE A 487 7.80 6.20 2.16
C PHE A 487 8.60 6.77 1.00
N ALA A 488 8.73 8.09 1.03
CA ALA A 488 9.59 8.84 0.16
C ALA A 488 11.01 8.24 0.07
N THR A 489 11.70 8.53 -1.01
CA THR A 489 13.12 8.20 -1.10
C THR A 489 13.89 8.82 0.07
N ARG A 490 15.00 8.23 0.45
CA ARG A 490 15.81 8.71 1.60
C ARG A 490 16.12 10.22 1.52
N ALA A 491 16.29 10.75 0.32
CA ALA A 491 16.56 12.18 0.08
C ALA A 491 15.36 13.09 0.44
N GLU A 492 14.15 12.56 0.46
CA GLU A 492 12.93 13.32 0.76
C GLU A 492 12.51 13.21 2.24
N LEU A 493 13.10 12.28 3.00
CA LEU A 493 12.86 12.15 4.43
C LEU A 493 13.53 13.32 5.16
N ILE A 494 12.75 14.17 5.81
CA ILE A 494 13.26 15.40 6.45
C ILE A 494 14.36 15.10 7.48
N ALA A 495 14.22 14.01 8.21
CA ALA A 495 15.14 13.61 9.27
C ALA A 495 16.49 13.05 8.76
N THR A 496 16.64 12.81 7.45
CA THR A 496 17.94 12.40 6.90
C THR A 496 18.86 13.59 6.59
N GLY A 497 18.28 14.77 6.38
CA GLY A 497 19.01 15.98 6.01
C GLY A 497 19.05 17.06 7.07
N MET A 498 18.28 16.93 8.17
CA MET A 498 18.14 17.94 9.22
C MET A 498 18.16 17.30 10.60
N ASP A 499 18.78 17.96 11.57
CA ASP A 499 18.64 17.61 12.97
C ASP A 499 17.28 18.07 13.55
N ILE A 500 16.93 17.60 14.77
CA ILE A 500 15.64 17.93 15.39
C ILE A 500 15.43 19.44 15.55
N PRO A 501 16.41 20.25 16.01
CA PRO A 501 16.31 21.70 16.04
C PRO A 501 16.06 22.33 14.65
N GLU A 502 16.70 21.81 13.61
CA GLU A 502 16.50 22.29 12.24
C GLU A 502 15.11 21.95 11.71
N ILE A 503 14.63 20.72 11.96
CA ILE A 503 13.25 20.32 11.65
C ILE A 503 12.26 21.23 12.37
N CYS A 504 12.45 21.48 13.68
CA CYS A 504 11.61 22.36 14.49
C CYS A 504 11.47 23.75 13.83
N ARG A 505 12.60 24.36 13.48
CA ARG A 505 12.62 25.66 12.78
C ARG A 505 11.92 25.60 11.42
N SER A 506 12.16 24.53 10.66
CA SER A 506 11.62 24.37 9.31
C SER A 506 10.09 24.23 9.27
N ILE A 507 9.52 23.59 10.29
CA ILE A 507 8.06 23.46 10.43
C ILE A 507 7.40 24.68 11.11
N GLY A 508 8.18 25.55 11.78
CA GLY A 508 7.71 26.75 12.46
C GLY A 508 7.16 26.52 13.85
N ALA A 509 7.54 25.42 14.51
CA ALA A 509 7.17 25.11 15.90
C ALA A 509 8.08 25.85 16.90
N ASP A 510 7.58 26.09 18.12
CA ASP A 510 8.40 26.62 19.22
C ASP A 510 9.30 25.54 19.81
N THR A 511 8.79 24.31 19.96
CA THR A 511 9.57 23.13 20.34
C THR A 511 9.09 21.90 19.58
N LEU A 512 10.01 20.94 19.40
CA LEU A 512 9.73 19.64 18.78
C LEU A 512 10.32 18.52 19.64
N GLY A 513 9.54 17.50 19.94
CA GLY A 513 9.97 16.27 20.61
C GLY A 513 9.47 15.05 19.88
N TYR A 514 10.35 14.08 19.68
CA TYR A 514 10.04 12.75 19.14
C TYR A 514 10.11 11.72 20.25
N LEU A 515 9.21 10.73 20.21
CA LEU A 515 9.28 9.58 21.10
C LEU A 515 10.58 8.81 20.87
N SER A 516 11.20 8.32 21.94
CA SER A 516 12.36 7.45 21.83
C SER A 516 12.01 6.12 21.14
N TYR A 517 13.01 5.50 20.52
CA TYR A 517 12.87 4.20 19.89
C TYR A 517 12.45 3.12 20.89
N GLU A 518 13.05 3.12 22.06
CA GLU A 518 12.83 2.19 23.14
C GLU A 518 11.39 2.28 23.65
N SER A 519 10.88 3.47 23.90
CA SER A 519 9.51 3.69 24.37
C SER A 519 8.47 3.36 23.29
N MET A 520 8.78 3.55 22.00
CA MET A 520 7.91 3.09 20.90
C MET A 520 7.80 1.56 20.91
N VAL A 521 8.91 0.85 21.00
CA VAL A 521 8.93 -0.62 21.04
C VAL A 521 8.17 -1.12 22.28
N GLU A 522 8.45 -0.57 23.47
CA GLU A 522 7.77 -0.93 24.72
C GLU A 522 6.25 -0.76 24.61
N ALA A 523 5.78 0.31 24.01
CA ALA A 523 4.35 0.60 23.84
C ALA A 523 3.61 -0.45 23.01
N THR A 524 4.29 -1.13 22.08
CA THR A 524 3.72 -2.23 21.30
C THR A 524 3.45 -3.47 22.15
N GLY A 525 4.18 -3.66 23.24
CA GLY A 525 4.15 -4.86 24.06
C GLY A 525 4.76 -6.09 23.37
N GLN A 526 5.49 -5.88 22.26
CA GLN A 526 6.18 -6.94 21.51
C GLN A 526 7.69 -6.88 21.74
N PRO A 527 8.40 -8.01 21.70
CA PRO A 527 9.86 -8.03 21.70
C PRO A 527 10.42 -7.29 20.47
N GLU A 528 11.49 -6.53 20.64
CA GLU A 528 12.13 -5.78 19.53
C GLU A 528 12.50 -6.69 18.35
N ASN A 529 13.01 -7.90 18.64
CA ASN A 529 13.43 -8.87 17.61
C ASN A 529 12.25 -9.52 16.84
N GLU A 530 11.01 -9.26 17.25
CA GLU A 530 9.79 -9.68 16.54
C GLU A 530 9.10 -8.52 15.80
N LEU A 531 9.78 -7.36 15.71
CA LEU A 531 9.29 -6.17 15.02
C LEU A 531 10.17 -5.79 13.83
N CYS A 532 9.54 -5.43 12.72
CA CYS A 532 10.19 -4.68 11.66
C CYS A 532 10.19 -3.19 12.03
N THR A 533 11.35 -2.66 12.33
CA THR A 533 11.57 -1.25 12.66
C THR A 533 12.43 -0.54 11.60
N ALA A 534 12.54 -1.12 10.41
CA ALA A 534 13.47 -0.72 9.37
C ALA A 534 13.40 0.77 9.01
N CYS A 535 12.19 1.36 8.97
CA CYS A 535 12.00 2.78 8.68
C CYS A 535 12.62 3.73 9.71
N PHE A 536 12.87 3.27 10.93
CA PHE A 536 13.54 4.02 12.00
C PHE A 536 15.01 3.60 12.15
N SER A 537 15.30 2.31 12.13
CA SER A 537 16.61 1.73 12.49
C SER A 537 17.54 1.45 11.31
N GLY A 538 17.01 1.33 10.08
CA GLY A 538 17.76 0.85 8.90
C GLY A 538 18.07 -0.65 8.91
N ARG A 539 17.49 -1.42 9.84
CA ARG A 539 17.65 -2.89 9.94
C ARG A 539 16.47 -3.59 9.29
N TYR A 540 16.70 -4.20 8.15
CA TYR A 540 15.63 -4.86 7.36
C TYR A 540 15.56 -6.35 7.68
N PRO A 541 14.34 -6.94 7.85
CA PRO A 541 14.18 -8.35 8.18
C PRO A 541 14.53 -9.32 7.05
N THR A 542 14.52 -8.87 5.79
CA THR A 542 14.89 -9.69 4.62
C THR A 542 15.94 -8.99 3.78
N ARG A 543 16.67 -9.74 2.95
CA ARG A 543 17.56 -9.15 1.94
C ARG A 543 16.72 -8.45 0.88
N LEU A 544 17.25 -7.34 0.36
CA LEU A 544 16.61 -6.54 -0.68
C LEU A 544 17.26 -6.89 -2.03
N ALA A 545 17.02 -8.12 -2.50
CA ALA A 545 17.75 -8.75 -3.61
C ALA A 545 17.70 -7.92 -4.91
N ASP A 546 16.55 -7.32 -5.24
CA ASP A 546 16.42 -6.49 -6.43
C ASP A 546 17.27 -5.22 -6.36
N LEU A 547 17.36 -4.58 -5.17
CA LEU A 547 18.20 -3.40 -4.94
C LEU A 547 19.69 -3.75 -4.88
N GLU A 548 20.04 -4.89 -4.28
CA GLU A 548 21.42 -5.39 -4.29
C GLU A 548 21.91 -5.61 -5.72
N THR A 549 21.10 -6.27 -6.54
CA THR A 549 21.42 -6.54 -7.95
C THR A 549 21.53 -5.26 -8.78
N ALA A 550 20.71 -4.25 -8.46
CA ALA A 550 20.75 -2.94 -9.11
C ALA A 550 21.88 -2.03 -8.60
N GLY A 551 22.60 -2.41 -7.53
CA GLY A 551 23.57 -1.55 -6.86
C GLY A 551 22.98 -0.30 -6.24
N ALA A 552 21.70 -0.36 -5.85
CA ALA A 552 20.89 0.78 -5.38
C ALA A 552 20.63 0.75 -3.86
N LEU A 553 21.36 -0.08 -3.11
CA LEU A 553 21.21 -0.12 -1.66
C LEU A 553 21.61 1.21 -1.01
N PRO A 554 20.79 1.76 -0.12
CA PRO A 554 21.19 2.92 0.68
C PRO A 554 22.40 2.61 1.55
N PRO A 555 23.39 3.52 1.64
CA PRO A 555 24.55 3.32 2.50
C PRO A 555 24.14 3.27 3.98
N GLY A 556 24.71 2.30 4.73
CA GLY A 556 24.44 2.10 6.15
C GLY A 556 23.22 1.23 6.48
N LEU A 557 22.57 0.65 5.47
CA LEU A 557 21.52 -0.35 5.65
C LEU A 557 22.11 -1.66 6.18
N THR A 558 21.40 -2.33 7.07
CA THR A 558 21.78 -3.63 7.64
C THR A 558 20.61 -4.61 7.60
N TYR A 559 20.90 -5.91 7.80
CA TYR A 559 19.89 -6.96 7.83
C TYR A 559 19.79 -7.62 9.21
N CYS A 560 18.57 -8.02 9.59
CA CYS A 560 18.36 -8.81 10.81
C CYS A 560 18.91 -10.22 10.59
N GLY A 561 19.81 -10.69 11.49
CA GLY A 561 20.38 -12.04 11.42
C GLY A 561 21.52 -12.25 10.43
N GLY A 562 22.02 -11.21 9.77
CA GLY A 562 23.28 -11.24 9.04
C GLY A 562 24.46 -11.31 10.04
N LYS A 563 25.33 -12.32 9.89
CA LYS A 563 26.68 -12.19 10.47
C LYS A 563 27.34 -11.00 9.76
N GLU A 564 27.92 -10.07 10.54
CA GLU A 564 28.80 -9.01 10.06
C GLU A 564 29.89 -9.54 9.13
#